data_4c58682af852c938ee4dddb6b30ed78f
#
_entry.id   4c58682af852c938ee4dddb6b30ed78f
#
_cell.length_a   1.000
_cell.length_b   1.000
_cell.length_c   1.000
_cell.angle_alpha   90.00
_cell.angle_beta   90.00
_cell.angle_gamma   90.00
#
_symmetry.space_group_name_H-M   'P 1'
#
loop_
_entity.id
_entity.type
_entity.pdbx_description
1 polymer ?
#
loop_
_entity_poly.entity_id
_entity_poly.type
_entity_poly.pdbx_seq_one_letter_code
_entity_poly.pdbx_strand_id
1 'polypeptide(L)'
;SSWVLVGYFVAILLFKIFASVATNGGGGVGGIFAPSLFMGAITGFVCARLMNLIGLGVPEANFALAGMSGLMAGVMHAPLTGIFLIAELTGGYHLFMPLMAVAVISYLTIRIFEPHSLYAMRLAQKGELLTHNKDRSVLTLLKMDNVLETDLKTLNPEMTLGELVKV
;
A
#
# COMPACT_ATOMS: atom_id res chain seq x y z
N SER A 1 -17.76 8.09 31.44
CA SER A 1 -16.38 7.96 31.94
C SER A 1 -15.45 7.83 30.74
N SER A 2 -14.38 8.61 30.73
CA SER A 2 -13.44 8.69 29.58
C SER A 2 -12.80 7.35 29.25
N TRP A 3 -12.59 6.49 30.21
CA TRP A 3 -12.04 5.13 30.04
C TRP A 3 -12.97 4.20 29.25
N VAL A 4 -14.28 4.31 29.49
CA VAL A 4 -15.29 3.52 28.75
C VAL A 4 -15.27 3.90 27.28
N LEU A 5 -15.11 5.19 26.98
CA LEU A 5 -15.02 5.69 25.59
C LEU A 5 -13.76 5.20 24.90
N VAL A 6 -12.60 5.21 25.56
CA VAL A 6 -11.36 4.63 25.05
C VAL A 6 -11.52 3.14 24.76
N GLY A 7 -12.08 2.37 25.72
CA GLY A 7 -12.35 0.95 25.54
C GLY A 7 -13.28 0.65 24.36
N TYR A 8 -14.32 1.47 24.17
CA TYR A 8 -15.23 1.37 23.04
C TYR A 8 -14.53 1.57 21.68
N PHE A 9 -13.69 2.61 21.55
CA PHE A 9 -12.96 2.86 20.31
C PHE A 9 -11.89 1.79 20.03
N VAL A 10 -11.22 1.28 21.05
CA VAL A 10 -10.30 0.16 20.91
C VAL A 10 -11.04 -1.10 20.42
N ALA A 11 -12.22 -1.39 20.96
CA ALA A 11 -13.06 -2.48 20.49
C ALA A 11 -13.44 -2.29 19.00
N ILE A 12 -13.86 -1.09 18.61
CA ILE A 12 -14.16 -0.77 17.21
C ILE A 12 -12.94 -1.04 16.31
N LEU A 13 -11.73 -0.64 16.71
CA LEU A 13 -10.51 -0.90 15.94
C LEU A 13 -10.31 -2.40 15.71
N LEU A 14 -10.39 -3.20 16.77
CA LEU A 14 -10.22 -4.66 16.68
C LEU A 14 -11.27 -5.29 15.76
N PHE A 15 -12.55 -4.94 15.95
CA PHE A 15 -13.62 -5.44 15.07
C PHE A 15 -13.44 -4.99 13.61
N LYS A 16 -12.97 -3.75 13.39
CA LYS A 16 -12.77 -3.24 12.04
C LYS A 16 -11.63 -3.93 11.32
N ILE A 17 -10.53 -4.22 12.01
CA ILE A 17 -9.42 -5.02 11.47
C ILE A 17 -9.94 -6.39 11.04
N PHE A 18 -10.64 -7.08 11.95
CA PHE A 18 -11.19 -8.40 11.66
C PHE A 18 -12.19 -8.38 10.49
N ALA A 19 -13.12 -7.42 10.47
CA ALA A 19 -14.07 -7.25 9.39
C ALA A 19 -13.39 -6.98 8.03
N SER A 20 -12.36 -6.14 8.01
CA SER A 20 -11.61 -5.82 6.78
C SER A 20 -10.87 -7.05 6.25
N VAL A 21 -10.24 -7.84 7.14
CA VAL A 21 -9.54 -9.07 6.77
C VAL A 21 -10.54 -10.12 6.27
N ALA A 22 -11.66 -10.29 6.97
CA ALA A 22 -12.70 -11.26 6.59
C ALA A 22 -13.32 -10.92 5.22
N THR A 23 -13.61 -9.64 4.97
CA THR A 23 -14.18 -9.19 3.68
C THR A 23 -13.21 -9.45 2.52
N ASN A 24 -11.94 -9.04 2.67
CA ASN A 24 -10.95 -9.22 1.62
C ASN A 24 -10.54 -10.70 1.45
N GLY A 25 -10.48 -11.47 2.52
CA GLY A 25 -10.18 -12.91 2.51
C GLY A 25 -11.32 -13.76 1.96
N GLY A 26 -12.58 -13.35 2.19
CA GLY A 26 -13.78 -14.01 1.67
C GLY A 26 -14.11 -13.70 0.20
N GLY A 27 -13.22 -12.98 -0.52
CA GLY A 27 -13.44 -12.62 -1.93
C GLY A 27 -14.37 -11.42 -2.13
N GLY A 28 -14.70 -10.69 -1.07
CA GLY A 28 -15.49 -9.46 -1.18
C GLY A 28 -14.72 -8.36 -1.91
N VAL A 29 -15.43 -7.60 -2.73
CA VAL A 29 -14.88 -6.39 -3.37
C VAL A 29 -14.79 -5.29 -2.32
N GLY A 30 -13.65 -5.21 -1.63
CA GLY A 30 -13.37 -4.21 -0.59
C GLY A 30 -12.06 -3.49 -0.84
N GLY A 31 -12.07 -2.14 -0.77
CA GLY A 31 -10.85 -1.34 -0.77
C GLY A 31 -10.23 -1.30 0.61
N ILE A 32 -8.90 -1.23 0.68
CA ILE A 32 -8.15 -1.10 1.94
C ILE A 32 -8.01 0.37 2.34
N PHE A 33 -8.17 1.27 1.38
CA PHE A 33 -7.97 2.70 1.54
C PHE A 33 -8.88 3.33 2.62
N ALA A 34 -10.20 3.22 2.45
CA ALA A 34 -11.16 3.80 3.40
C ALA A 34 -11.07 3.18 4.81
N PRO A 35 -10.96 1.84 4.96
CA PRO A 35 -10.71 1.24 6.27
C PRO A 35 -9.42 1.73 6.93
N SER A 36 -8.32 1.95 6.19
CA SER A 36 -7.08 2.45 6.78
C SER A 36 -7.21 3.87 7.28
N LEU A 37 -7.84 4.77 6.52
CA LEU A 37 -8.12 6.14 6.98
C LEU A 37 -8.97 6.13 8.26
N PHE A 38 -10.03 5.34 8.27
CA PHE A 38 -10.91 5.22 9.45
C PHE A 38 -10.16 4.72 10.69
N MET A 39 -9.39 3.65 10.54
CA MET A 39 -8.59 3.10 11.64
C MET A 39 -7.52 4.11 12.10
N GLY A 40 -6.91 4.85 11.17
CA GLY A 40 -5.96 5.91 11.47
C GLY A 40 -6.59 7.03 12.31
N ALA A 41 -7.78 7.49 11.92
CA ALA A 41 -8.52 8.52 12.65
C ALA A 41 -8.82 8.08 14.09
N ILE A 42 -9.33 6.86 14.27
CA ILE A 42 -9.64 6.34 15.61
C ILE A 42 -8.37 6.15 16.43
N THR A 43 -7.30 5.63 15.86
CA THR A 43 -6.03 5.44 16.57
C THR A 43 -5.47 6.78 17.04
N GLY A 44 -5.45 7.79 16.17
CA GLY A 44 -5.01 9.14 16.52
C GLY A 44 -5.89 9.76 17.61
N PHE A 45 -7.21 9.62 17.48
CA PHE A 45 -8.16 10.11 18.48
C PHE A 45 -7.95 9.44 19.86
N VAL A 46 -7.82 8.12 19.89
CA VAL A 46 -7.58 7.35 21.14
C VAL A 46 -6.25 7.78 21.76
N CYS A 47 -5.21 7.96 20.96
CA CYS A 47 -3.90 8.43 21.43
C CYS A 47 -4.02 9.81 22.10
N ALA A 48 -4.68 10.79 21.45
CA ALA A 48 -4.92 12.11 22.02
C ALA A 48 -5.76 12.02 23.31
N ARG A 49 -6.77 11.16 23.32
CA ARG A 49 -7.61 10.97 24.51
C ARG A 49 -6.83 10.44 25.68
N LEU A 50 -5.92 9.49 25.45
CA LEU A 50 -5.02 8.98 26.48
C LEU A 50 -4.07 10.06 26.99
N MET A 51 -3.50 10.88 26.10
CA MET A 51 -2.67 12.04 26.48
C MET A 51 -3.45 13.06 27.30
N ASN A 52 -4.71 13.32 26.97
CA ASN A 52 -5.57 14.23 27.72
C ASN A 52 -5.95 13.68 29.10
N LEU A 53 -6.01 12.36 29.28
CA LEU A 53 -6.19 11.76 30.59
C LEU A 53 -4.98 11.97 31.53
N ILE A 54 -3.78 12.15 30.94
CA ILE A 54 -2.54 12.48 31.67
C ILE A 54 -2.41 14.00 31.88
N GLY A 55 -3.34 14.80 31.32
CA GLY A 55 -3.39 16.25 31.51
C GLY A 55 -2.63 17.09 30.46
N LEU A 56 -2.27 16.51 29.30
CA LEU A 56 -1.51 17.22 28.26
C LEU A 56 -2.35 18.22 27.44
N GLY A 57 -3.66 18.14 27.45
CA GLY A 57 -4.55 19.11 26.79
C GLY A 57 -4.39 19.22 25.26
N VAL A 58 -4.14 18.08 24.58
CA VAL A 58 -3.92 18.06 23.13
C VAL A 58 -5.22 18.05 22.33
N PRO A 59 -5.27 18.68 21.13
CA PRO A 59 -6.46 18.72 20.29
C PRO A 59 -6.72 17.36 19.62
N GLU A 60 -7.78 16.69 20.00
CA GLU A 60 -8.14 15.33 19.56
C GLU A 60 -8.35 15.25 18.04
N ALA A 61 -8.94 16.30 17.44
CA ALA A 61 -9.15 16.36 15.99
C ALA A 61 -7.84 16.34 15.19
N ASN A 62 -6.85 17.11 15.63
CA ASN A 62 -5.55 17.17 14.94
C ASN A 62 -4.81 15.82 15.02
N PHE A 63 -4.91 15.15 16.15
CA PHE A 63 -4.32 13.81 16.31
C PHE A 63 -5.06 12.76 15.48
N ALA A 64 -6.37 12.86 15.33
CA ALA A 64 -7.11 11.99 14.43
C ALA A 64 -6.65 12.15 12.98
N LEU A 65 -6.50 13.39 12.52
CA LEU A 65 -6.00 13.69 11.18
C LEU A 65 -4.54 13.21 10.97
N ALA A 66 -3.68 13.42 11.97
CA ALA A 66 -2.31 12.91 11.94
C ALA A 66 -2.28 11.37 11.90
N GLY A 67 -3.15 10.70 12.65
CA GLY A 67 -3.31 9.26 12.63
C GLY A 67 -3.77 8.73 11.27
N MET A 68 -4.70 9.44 10.59
CA MET A 68 -5.10 9.09 9.21
C MET A 68 -3.91 9.12 8.25
N SER A 69 -3.12 10.21 8.28
CA SER A 69 -1.91 10.36 7.45
C SER A 69 -0.88 9.28 7.76
N GLY A 70 -0.63 9.02 9.04
CA GLY A 70 0.34 8.01 9.49
C GLY A 70 -0.04 6.60 9.08
N LEU A 71 -1.28 6.19 9.29
CA LEU A 71 -1.70 4.84 8.91
C LEU A 71 -1.73 4.66 7.39
N MET A 72 -2.13 5.70 6.67
CA MET A 72 -2.07 5.71 5.21
C MET A 72 -0.63 5.53 4.70
N ALA A 73 0.31 6.28 5.27
CA ALA A 73 1.73 6.19 4.93
C ALA A 73 2.31 4.79 5.21
N GLY A 74 1.93 4.19 6.35
CA GLY A 74 2.39 2.85 6.74
C GLY A 74 1.81 1.73 5.89
N VAL A 75 0.50 1.72 5.66
CA VAL A 75 -0.19 0.63 4.94
C VAL A 75 0.09 0.67 3.43
N MET A 76 0.05 1.87 2.84
CA MET A 76 0.19 2.06 1.40
C MET A 76 1.63 2.29 0.95
N HIS A 77 2.57 2.53 1.87
CA HIS A 77 3.92 3.02 1.59
C HIS A 77 3.93 4.32 0.76
N ALA A 78 2.94 5.17 0.96
CA ALA A 78 2.72 6.40 0.23
C ALA A 78 2.60 7.61 1.17
N PRO A 79 3.69 8.05 1.83
CA PRO A 79 3.65 9.14 2.81
C PRO A 79 3.14 10.46 2.21
N LEU A 80 3.59 10.81 1.00
CA LEU A 80 3.14 12.03 0.33
C LEU A 80 1.62 12.02 0.07
N THR A 81 1.08 10.89 -0.37
CA THR A 81 -0.37 10.73 -0.59
C THR A 81 -1.15 10.94 0.71
N GLY A 82 -0.67 10.39 1.83
CA GLY A 82 -1.31 10.58 3.13
C GLY A 82 -1.29 12.04 3.58
N ILE A 83 -0.15 12.73 3.42
CA ILE A 83 0.02 14.14 3.81
C ILE A 83 -0.89 15.05 2.99
N PHE A 84 -0.79 14.99 1.66
CA PHE A 84 -1.55 15.89 0.77
C PHE A 84 -3.05 15.60 0.80
N LEU A 85 -3.45 14.33 0.88
CA LEU A 85 -4.85 13.96 1.00
C LEU A 85 -5.50 14.62 2.23
N ILE A 86 -4.85 14.50 3.40
CA ILE A 86 -5.41 15.04 4.63
C ILE A 86 -5.36 16.58 4.63
N ALA A 87 -4.29 17.18 4.11
CA ALA A 87 -4.19 18.63 3.96
C ALA A 87 -5.32 19.19 3.07
N GLU A 88 -5.61 18.52 1.96
CA GLU A 88 -6.67 18.90 1.03
C GLU A 88 -8.07 18.71 1.63
N LEU A 89 -8.32 17.56 2.27
CA LEU A 89 -9.61 17.29 2.93
C LEU A 89 -9.93 18.29 4.06
N THR A 90 -8.91 18.81 4.73
CA THR A 90 -9.10 19.81 5.81
C THR A 90 -9.13 21.23 5.31
N GLY A 91 -8.89 21.46 4.01
CA GLY A 91 -8.87 22.78 3.39
C GLY A 91 -7.77 23.70 3.92
N GLY A 92 -6.70 23.14 4.52
CA GLY A 92 -5.63 23.94 5.09
C GLY A 92 -4.32 23.20 5.33
N TYR A 93 -3.22 23.94 5.19
CA TYR A 93 -1.86 23.39 5.35
C TYR A 93 -1.25 23.66 6.73
N HIS A 94 -2.03 24.17 7.70
CA HIS A 94 -1.53 24.48 9.04
C HIS A 94 -1.06 23.24 9.83
N LEU A 95 -1.61 22.07 9.50
CA LEU A 95 -1.17 20.78 10.07
C LEU A 95 -0.09 20.08 9.24
N PHE A 96 0.42 20.72 8.17
CA PHE A 96 1.33 20.07 7.22
C PHE A 96 2.59 19.50 7.88
N MET A 97 3.23 20.25 8.78
CA MET A 97 4.41 19.79 9.52
C MET A 97 4.13 18.57 10.42
N PRO A 98 3.10 18.56 11.27
CA PRO A 98 2.72 17.38 12.03
C PRO A 98 2.38 16.17 11.14
N LEU A 99 1.65 16.37 10.05
CA LEU A 99 1.31 15.32 9.09
C LEU A 99 2.56 14.70 8.47
N MET A 100 3.53 15.54 8.05
CA MET A 100 4.82 15.09 7.51
C MET A 100 5.59 14.24 8.53
N ALA A 101 5.72 14.73 9.74
CA ALA A 101 6.45 14.03 10.80
C ALA A 101 5.85 12.64 11.06
N VAL A 102 4.54 12.58 11.27
CA VAL A 102 3.84 11.32 11.56
C VAL A 102 3.89 10.36 10.36
N ALA A 103 3.66 10.85 9.14
CA ALA A 103 3.70 10.03 7.95
C ALA A 103 5.09 9.44 7.66
N VAL A 104 6.15 10.24 7.80
CA VAL A 104 7.53 9.80 7.58
C VAL A 104 7.95 8.79 8.64
N ILE A 105 7.70 9.07 9.92
CA ILE A 105 8.03 8.15 11.01
C ILE A 105 7.28 6.83 10.84
N SER A 106 5.99 6.87 10.55
CA SER A 106 5.17 5.69 10.30
C SER A 106 5.71 4.86 9.13
N TYR A 107 6.01 5.52 8.00
CA TYR A 107 6.59 4.86 6.82
C TYR A 107 7.95 4.21 7.12
N LEU A 108 8.85 4.92 7.78
CA LEU A 108 10.17 4.38 8.12
C LEU A 108 10.06 3.22 9.09
N THR A 109 9.16 3.31 10.08
CA THR A 109 8.94 2.24 11.05
C THR A 109 8.42 0.97 10.38
N ILE A 110 7.37 1.08 9.56
CA ILE A 110 6.80 -0.10 8.92
C ILE A 110 7.77 -0.76 7.94
N ARG A 111 8.59 0.02 7.24
CA ARG A 111 9.55 -0.48 6.26
C ARG A 111 10.62 -1.38 6.88
N ILE A 112 10.88 -1.27 8.18
CA ILE A 112 11.79 -2.16 8.89
C ILE A 112 11.20 -3.57 9.00
N PHE A 113 9.87 -3.67 9.18
CA PHE A 113 9.16 -4.93 9.36
C PHE A 113 8.63 -5.50 8.05
N GLU A 114 8.14 -4.62 7.17
CA GLU A 114 7.51 -5.01 5.90
C GLU A 114 8.06 -4.13 4.77
N PRO A 115 8.95 -4.67 3.90
CA PRO A 115 9.58 -3.89 2.83
C PRO A 115 8.62 -3.54 1.69
N HIS A 116 7.49 -4.24 1.59
CA HIS A 116 6.54 -4.09 0.49
C HIS A 116 5.21 -3.49 0.98
N SER A 117 4.62 -2.60 0.15
CA SER A 117 3.27 -2.13 0.41
C SER A 117 2.27 -3.29 0.35
N LEU A 118 1.13 -3.14 1.00
CA LEU A 118 0.09 -4.17 1.02
C LEU A 118 -0.35 -4.60 -0.39
N TYR A 119 -0.34 -3.68 -1.36
CA TYR A 119 -0.66 -3.99 -2.76
C TYR A 119 0.47 -4.74 -3.48
N ALA A 120 1.71 -4.41 -3.19
CA ALA A 120 2.88 -5.05 -3.79
C ALA A 120 3.18 -6.42 -3.18
N MET A 121 2.74 -6.68 -1.95
CA MET A 121 3.02 -7.92 -1.22
C MET A 121 2.55 -9.16 -1.99
N ARG A 122 1.37 -9.13 -2.60
CA ARG A 122 0.83 -10.24 -3.39
C ARG A 122 1.65 -10.53 -4.64
N LEU A 123 2.15 -9.47 -5.30
CA LEU A 123 3.03 -9.59 -6.47
C LEU A 123 4.43 -10.09 -6.05
N ALA A 124 4.93 -9.61 -4.91
CA ALA A 124 6.19 -10.07 -4.35
C ALA A 124 6.16 -11.57 -4.01
N GLN A 125 5.06 -12.05 -3.41
CA GLN A 125 4.89 -13.47 -3.08
C GLN A 125 4.81 -14.37 -4.33
N LYS A 126 4.31 -13.86 -5.45
CA LYS A 126 4.28 -14.56 -6.74
C LYS A 126 5.59 -14.47 -7.53
N GLY A 127 6.57 -13.71 -7.05
CA GLY A 127 7.81 -13.44 -7.78
C GLY A 127 7.64 -12.54 -9.00
N GLU A 128 6.47 -11.95 -9.15
CA GLU A 128 6.09 -11.08 -10.28
C GLU A 128 6.36 -9.60 -10.01
N LEU A 129 6.99 -9.27 -8.87
CA LEU A 129 7.31 -7.90 -8.51
C LEU A 129 8.40 -7.36 -9.43
N LEU A 130 8.00 -6.52 -10.36
CA LEU A 130 8.91 -5.80 -11.24
C LEU A 130 9.63 -4.71 -10.45
N THR A 131 10.81 -5.02 -9.95
CA THR A 131 11.67 -4.04 -9.26
C THR A 131 12.37 -3.13 -10.28
N HIS A 132 13.00 -2.07 -9.80
CA HIS A 132 13.59 -0.93 -10.51
C HIS A 132 14.48 -1.25 -11.73
N ASN A 133 14.91 -2.49 -11.93
CA ASN A 133 15.66 -2.95 -13.10
C ASN A 133 14.69 -3.46 -14.18
N LYS A 134 14.25 -2.53 -15.05
CA LYS A 134 13.34 -2.83 -16.16
C LYS A 134 13.84 -3.96 -17.06
N ASP A 135 15.13 -4.01 -17.33
CA ASP A 135 15.74 -5.01 -18.21
C ASP A 135 15.69 -6.42 -17.62
N ARG A 136 15.95 -6.54 -16.31
CA ARG A 136 15.85 -7.82 -15.60
C ARG A 136 14.41 -8.29 -15.47
N SER A 137 13.48 -7.35 -15.34
CA SER A 137 12.04 -7.63 -15.26
C SER A 137 11.49 -8.15 -16.59
N VAL A 138 11.92 -7.57 -17.71
CA VAL A 138 11.55 -8.04 -19.06
C VAL A 138 12.08 -9.45 -19.28
N LEU A 139 13.34 -9.72 -18.92
CA LEU A 139 13.94 -11.05 -19.05
C LEU A 139 13.24 -12.11 -18.18
N THR A 140 12.73 -11.74 -17.00
CA THR A 140 12.02 -12.68 -16.10
C THR A 140 10.61 -13.00 -16.62
N LEU A 141 9.97 -12.08 -17.36
CA LEU A 141 8.67 -12.27 -17.96
C LEU A 141 8.72 -12.95 -19.34
N LEU A 142 9.88 -12.90 -20.00
CA LEU A 142 10.10 -13.58 -21.28
C LEU A 142 10.19 -15.08 -21.03
N LYS A 143 9.11 -15.79 -21.31
CA LYS A 143 9.15 -17.25 -21.41
C LYS A 143 9.91 -17.62 -22.70
N MET A 144 10.84 -18.56 -22.57
CA MET A 144 11.66 -19.03 -23.70
C MET A 144 10.80 -19.47 -24.87
N ASP A 145 9.65 -20.10 -24.62
CA ASP A 145 8.68 -20.54 -25.62
C ASP A 145 8.10 -19.40 -26.46
N ASN A 146 8.06 -18.16 -25.93
CA ASN A 146 7.54 -16.99 -26.65
C ASN A 146 8.62 -16.27 -27.49
N VAL A 147 9.88 -16.60 -27.29
CA VAL A 147 11.02 -15.98 -27.95
C VAL A 147 11.63 -16.91 -29.01
N LEU A 148 11.45 -18.22 -28.82
CA LEU A 148 11.88 -19.22 -29.78
C LEU A 148 10.92 -19.23 -30.96
N GLU A 149 11.45 -18.86 -32.11
CA GLU A 149 10.76 -19.02 -33.38
C GLU A 149 10.74 -20.52 -33.73
N THR A 150 9.57 -21.13 -33.62
CA THR A 150 9.38 -22.56 -33.84
C THR A 150 9.01 -22.91 -35.29
N ASP A 151 8.66 -21.89 -36.07
CA ASP A 151 8.32 -22.04 -37.50
C ASP A 151 9.57 -21.83 -38.40
N LEU A 152 10.58 -22.66 -38.11
CA LEU A 152 11.81 -22.65 -38.90
C LEU A 152 11.61 -23.50 -40.15
N LYS A 153 11.68 -22.86 -41.30
CA LYS A 153 11.71 -23.57 -42.59
C LYS A 153 13.12 -24.09 -42.87
N THR A 154 13.22 -25.40 -42.99
CA THR A 154 14.51 -26.05 -43.32
C THR A 154 14.82 -25.90 -44.80
N LEU A 155 16.00 -25.37 -45.11
CA LEU A 155 16.49 -25.23 -46.45
C LEU A 155 17.46 -26.38 -46.76
N ASN A 156 17.31 -27.02 -47.93
CA ASN A 156 18.25 -28.02 -48.40
C ASN A 156 19.41 -27.28 -49.16
N PRO A 157 20.68 -27.61 -48.91
CA PRO A 157 21.83 -26.98 -49.59
C PRO A 157 21.79 -27.08 -51.10
N GLU A 158 21.05 -28.05 -51.66
CA GLU A 158 20.93 -28.27 -53.10
C GLU A 158 19.75 -27.54 -53.77
N MET A 159 18.97 -26.73 -52.99
CA MET A 159 17.86 -25.94 -53.53
C MET A 159 18.35 -24.82 -54.43
N THR A 160 17.67 -24.64 -55.57
CA THR A 160 17.92 -23.50 -56.48
C THR A 160 17.36 -22.20 -55.87
N LEU A 161 17.91 -21.05 -56.28
CA LEU A 161 17.49 -19.73 -55.84
C LEU A 161 15.99 -19.48 -56.06
N GLY A 162 15.39 -20.06 -57.10
CA GLY A 162 13.98 -19.94 -57.44
C GLY A 162 13.05 -20.75 -56.49
N GLU A 163 13.56 -21.81 -55.91
CA GLU A 163 12.85 -22.62 -54.91
C GLU A 163 12.94 -21.99 -53.52
N LEU A 164 14.09 -21.33 -53.26
CA LEU A 164 14.33 -20.62 -51.98
C LEU A 164 13.38 -19.44 -51.79
N VAL A 165 13.00 -18.74 -52.86
CA VAL A 165 12.06 -17.61 -52.82
C VAL A 165 10.62 -18.07 -52.62
N LYS A 166 10.30 -19.34 -52.83
CA LYS A 166 8.94 -19.91 -52.64
C LYS A 166 8.73 -20.52 -51.27
N VAL A 167 9.75 -20.65 -50.47
CA VAL A 167 9.71 -21.17 -49.09
C VAL A 167 9.48 -20.04 -48.10
#